data_c4387c064308f0ce6b8829401b22fbd5
#
_entry.id   c4387c064308f0ce6b8829401b22fbd5
#
_cell.length_a   1.000
_cell.length_b   1.000
_cell.length_c   1.000
_cell.angle_alpha   90.00
_cell.angle_beta   90.00
_cell.angle_gamma   90.00
#
_symmetry.space_group_name_H-M   'P 1'
#
loop_
_entity.id
_entity.type
_entity.pdbx_description
1 polymer ?
#
loop_
_entity_poly.entity_id
_entity_poly.type
_entity_poly.pdbx_seq_one_letter_code
_entity_poly.pdbx_strand_id
1 'polypeptide(L)'
;MKTIKIISRKSHLAQIQAEIVGMKILQYFPTSKIEYIKKDTQGDIDLDTPLHKMPEIGVFTNDIREELINNSADLAVHSWKDLPVEMEQGTIISATIDRADLRDLLIFKKQSITKKNISLLTSSPRRKENLSSFLLKALPSKPEEIQFMDIRGNILTRIKKLMESDADGLVMAKAAIDRIIEDESRNFLKEKEEVLNYFKDLNWMVLPLSENPAAPAQGALAIETRSDDEETIEILNKINNSEVFRSVEKERAILKKYGGGCHQKIGVSHQLLDVGEILNLKGETEDGLRLYENIFTPKESFKDDSLENVKNFYPENPENSSFFDRQNIKDSAKILKEITNAGIYVSRSNALDEIKEIDRSNIIWTSGIKTWLSLSNRGFWVNGTSDSLGEMESPPENILKKIKWYKISHDASPISDKETISTYKSVSYTHLTLPTKFVV
;
A
#
# COMPACT_ATOMS: atom_id res chain seq x y z
N MET A 1 -23.62 -27.24 -17.64
CA MET A 1 -22.55 -27.02 -16.64
C MET A 1 -21.30 -26.66 -17.43
N LYS A 2 -20.88 -25.42 -17.39
CA LYS A 2 -19.72 -24.94 -18.15
C LYS A 2 -18.44 -25.16 -17.31
N THR A 3 -17.41 -25.71 -17.94
CA THR A 3 -16.07 -25.71 -17.34
C THR A 3 -15.35 -24.48 -17.84
N ILE A 4 -14.80 -23.67 -16.92
CA ILE A 4 -14.01 -22.48 -17.23
C ILE A 4 -12.55 -22.80 -16.85
N LYS A 5 -11.66 -22.70 -17.83
CA LYS A 5 -10.24 -22.99 -17.67
C LYS A 5 -9.47 -21.71 -17.40
N ILE A 6 -8.90 -21.62 -16.19
CA ILE A 6 -8.10 -20.48 -15.75
C ILE A 6 -6.62 -20.87 -15.78
N ILE A 7 -5.82 -20.14 -16.55
CA ILE A 7 -4.38 -20.33 -16.59
C ILE A 7 -3.66 -19.25 -15.77
N SER A 8 -2.60 -19.66 -15.09
CA SER A 8 -1.69 -18.76 -14.37
C SER A 8 -0.27 -19.31 -14.36
N ARG A 9 0.67 -18.46 -13.92
CA ARG A 9 2.04 -18.92 -13.60
C ARG A 9 1.98 -19.96 -12.48
N LYS A 10 3.00 -20.83 -12.44
CA LYS A 10 3.11 -21.91 -11.45
C LYS A 10 3.50 -21.45 -10.06
N SER A 11 3.94 -20.19 -9.86
CA SER A 11 4.30 -19.68 -8.54
C SER A 11 3.09 -19.69 -7.58
N HIS A 12 3.32 -19.95 -6.30
CA HIS A 12 2.25 -20.00 -5.28
C HIS A 12 1.36 -18.76 -5.30
N LEU A 13 1.97 -17.57 -5.35
CA LEU A 13 1.20 -16.32 -5.42
C LEU A 13 0.29 -16.26 -6.66
N ALA A 14 0.77 -16.69 -7.82
CA ALA A 14 -0.05 -16.66 -9.04
C ALA A 14 -1.20 -17.68 -8.97
N GLN A 15 -0.99 -18.83 -8.34
CA GLN A 15 -2.08 -19.79 -8.10
C GLN A 15 -3.13 -19.25 -7.15
N ILE A 16 -2.74 -18.62 -6.03
CA ILE A 16 -3.67 -17.93 -5.12
C ILE A 16 -4.48 -16.87 -5.87
N GLN A 17 -3.83 -16.09 -6.74
CA GLN A 17 -4.51 -15.08 -7.56
C GLN A 17 -5.54 -15.68 -8.51
N ALA A 18 -5.22 -16.82 -9.15
CA ALA A 18 -6.15 -17.55 -10.01
C ALA A 18 -7.33 -18.12 -9.20
N GLU A 19 -7.07 -18.67 -8.02
CA GLU A 19 -8.12 -19.18 -7.11
C GLU A 19 -9.07 -18.07 -6.65
N ILE A 20 -8.56 -16.87 -6.32
CA ILE A 20 -9.39 -15.71 -5.95
C ILE A 20 -10.34 -15.34 -7.11
N VAL A 21 -9.84 -15.31 -8.36
CA VAL A 21 -10.68 -15.04 -9.54
C VAL A 21 -11.70 -16.15 -9.76
N GLY A 22 -11.28 -17.42 -9.66
CA GLY A 22 -12.18 -18.57 -9.78
C GLY A 22 -13.30 -18.56 -8.74
N MET A 23 -12.97 -18.26 -7.49
CA MET A 23 -13.98 -18.10 -6.44
C MET A 23 -14.95 -16.95 -6.73
N LYS A 24 -14.43 -15.81 -7.24
CA LYS A 24 -15.29 -14.68 -7.63
C LYS A 24 -16.23 -15.06 -8.76
N ILE A 25 -15.79 -15.84 -9.75
CA ILE A 25 -16.66 -16.38 -10.83
C ILE A 25 -17.75 -17.29 -10.24
N LEU A 26 -17.39 -18.20 -9.34
CA LEU A 26 -18.35 -19.13 -8.72
C LEU A 26 -19.40 -18.43 -7.86
N GLN A 27 -19.14 -17.24 -7.31
CA GLN A 27 -20.15 -16.43 -6.62
C GLN A 27 -21.30 -16.02 -7.54
N TYR A 28 -21.02 -15.73 -8.82
CA TYR A 28 -22.02 -15.34 -9.82
C TYR A 28 -22.54 -16.54 -10.64
N PHE A 29 -21.71 -17.56 -10.82
CA PHE A 29 -22.00 -18.74 -11.62
C PHE A 29 -21.76 -20.03 -10.82
N PRO A 30 -22.56 -20.32 -9.78
CA PRO A 30 -22.31 -21.41 -8.82
C PRO A 30 -22.38 -22.83 -9.42
N THR A 31 -22.99 -22.98 -10.60
CA THR A 31 -23.08 -24.26 -11.32
C THR A 31 -21.90 -24.53 -12.26
N SER A 32 -21.00 -23.57 -12.44
CA SER A 32 -19.81 -23.71 -13.26
C SER A 32 -18.76 -24.56 -12.55
N LYS A 33 -17.88 -25.16 -13.33
CA LYS A 33 -16.66 -25.85 -12.85
C LYS A 33 -15.45 -25.03 -13.21
N ILE A 34 -14.54 -24.81 -12.27
CA ILE A 34 -13.26 -24.15 -12.55
C ILE A 34 -12.17 -25.23 -12.68
N GLU A 35 -11.37 -25.11 -13.71
CA GLU A 35 -10.17 -25.91 -13.95
C GLU A 35 -8.96 -24.97 -13.96
N TYR A 36 -7.95 -25.25 -13.12
CA TYR A 36 -6.75 -24.43 -13.02
C TYR A 36 -5.59 -25.05 -13.79
N ILE A 37 -5.04 -24.30 -14.72
CA ILE A 37 -3.87 -24.68 -15.54
C ILE A 37 -2.67 -23.86 -15.04
N LYS A 38 -1.54 -24.56 -14.85
CA LYS A 38 -0.31 -23.95 -14.31
C LYS A 38 0.77 -24.03 -15.38
N LYS A 39 1.43 -22.90 -15.68
CA LYS A 39 2.49 -22.82 -16.67
C LYS A 39 3.75 -22.18 -16.07
N ASP A 40 4.90 -22.79 -16.36
CA ASP A 40 6.19 -22.12 -16.11
C ASP A 40 6.43 -21.11 -17.23
N THR A 41 6.87 -19.92 -16.90
CA THR A 41 7.21 -18.87 -17.87
C THR A 41 8.72 -18.72 -17.97
N GLN A 42 9.22 -18.14 -19.06
CA GLN A 42 10.64 -17.92 -19.25
C GLN A 42 11.27 -17.16 -18.08
N GLY A 43 10.57 -16.19 -17.51
CA GLY A 43 11.04 -15.42 -16.34
C GLY A 43 11.05 -16.23 -15.03
N ASP A 44 10.33 -17.36 -14.95
CA ASP A 44 10.39 -18.29 -13.82
C ASP A 44 11.56 -19.28 -13.96
N ILE A 45 11.96 -19.60 -15.18
CA ILE A 45 13.05 -20.55 -15.50
C ILE A 45 14.41 -19.87 -15.38
N ASP A 46 14.57 -18.67 -15.96
CA ASP A 46 15.83 -17.92 -15.90
C ASP A 46 15.88 -17.05 -14.63
N LEU A 47 16.51 -17.56 -13.60
CA LEU A 47 16.73 -16.86 -12.34
C LEU A 47 18.05 -16.08 -12.27
N ASP A 48 18.95 -16.27 -13.23
CA ASP A 48 20.31 -15.72 -13.20
C ASP A 48 20.40 -14.36 -13.93
N THR A 49 19.67 -14.21 -15.04
CA THR A 49 19.67 -12.95 -15.79
C THR A 49 18.93 -11.86 -15.03
N PRO A 50 19.55 -10.69 -14.73
CA PRO A 50 18.86 -9.56 -14.11
C PRO A 50 17.63 -9.13 -14.92
N LEU A 51 16.51 -8.83 -14.24
CA LEU A 51 15.24 -8.46 -14.91
C LEU A 51 15.38 -7.31 -15.90
N HIS A 52 16.25 -6.34 -15.63
CA HIS A 52 16.50 -5.19 -16.51
C HIS A 52 17.32 -5.54 -17.77
N LYS A 53 17.88 -6.76 -17.84
CA LYS A 53 18.60 -7.28 -19.01
C LYS A 53 17.76 -8.29 -19.80
N MET A 54 16.61 -8.69 -19.29
CA MET A 54 15.65 -9.53 -20.01
C MET A 54 14.89 -8.69 -21.05
N PRO A 55 14.33 -9.32 -22.11
CA PRO A 55 13.45 -8.61 -23.04
C PRO A 55 12.36 -7.86 -22.28
N GLU A 56 12.10 -6.61 -22.63
CA GLU A 56 11.14 -5.74 -21.91
C GLU A 56 9.71 -6.26 -21.96
N ILE A 57 9.37 -7.07 -22.96
CA ILE A 57 7.98 -7.47 -23.24
C ILE A 57 7.86 -8.97 -23.11
N GLY A 58 6.89 -9.41 -22.32
CA GLY A 58 6.34 -10.77 -22.39
C GLY A 58 7.07 -11.87 -21.62
N VAL A 59 8.17 -11.62 -20.90
CA VAL A 59 8.96 -12.63 -20.17
C VAL A 59 8.12 -13.49 -19.21
N PHE A 60 7.04 -12.94 -18.68
CA PHE A 60 6.14 -13.62 -17.76
C PHE A 60 4.75 -13.89 -18.35
N THR A 61 4.49 -13.48 -19.58
CA THR A 61 3.12 -13.43 -20.11
C THR A 61 2.95 -14.09 -21.48
N ASN A 62 3.98 -14.12 -22.35
CA ASN A 62 3.86 -14.65 -23.71
C ASN A 62 3.47 -16.12 -23.72
N ASP A 63 4.11 -16.97 -22.90
CA ASP A 63 3.79 -18.39 -22.78
C ASP A 63 2.33 -18.65 -22.37
N ILE A 64 1.78 -17.75 -21.53
CA ILE A 64 0.39 -17.83 -21.05
C ILE A 64 -0.58 -17.36 -22.14
N ARG A 65 -0.22 -16.28 -22.85
CA ARG A 65 -1.03 -15.73 -23.95
C ARG A 65 -1.15 -16.74 -25.11
N GLU A 66 -0.10 -17.46 -25.44
CA GLU A 66 -0.16 -18.53 -26.44
C GLU A 66 -1.20 -19.60 -26.09
N GLU A 67 -1.34 -19.97 -24.81
CA GLU A 67 -2.36 -20.94 -24.38
C GLU A 67 -3.79 -20.38 -24.54
N LEU A 68 -3.99 -19.06 -24.38
CA LEU A 68 -5.28 -18.42 -24.69
C LEU A 68 -5.58 -18.48 -26.19
N ILE A 69 -4.62 -18.06 -27.02
CA ILE A 69 -4.76 -18.02 -28.49
C ILE A 69 -5.04 -19.43 -29.04
N ASN A 70 -4.38 -20.45 -28.48
CA ASN A 70 -4.55 -21.85 -28.87
C ASN A 70 -5.81 -22.52 -28.27
N ASN A 71 -6.69 -21.79 -27.60
CA ASN A 71 -7.90 -22.31 -26.93
C ASN A 71 -7.61 -23.38 -25.85
N SER A 72 -6.41 -23.46 -25.31
CA SER A 72 -6.07 -24.36 -24.21
C SER A 72 -6.64 -23.88 -22.87
N ALA A 73 -6.82 -22.56 -22.73
CA ALA A 73 -7.45 -21.90 -21.60
C ALA A 73 -8.47 -20.84 -22.06
N ASP A 74 -9.45 -20.52 -21.23
CA ASP A 74 -10.49 -19.50 -21.50
C ASP A 74 -10.04 -18.13 -21.04
N LEU A 75 -9.38 -18.06 -19.89
CA LEU A 75 -8.86 -16.81 -19.31
C LEU A 75 -7.52 -17.03 -18.58
N ALA A 76 -6.72 -15.96 -18.52
CA ALA A 76 -5.48 -15.91 -17.77
C ALA A 76 -5.54 -14.87 -16.65
N VAL A 77 -4.90 -15.18 -15.52
CA VAL A 77 -4.81 -14.28 -14.38
C VAL A 77 -3.37 -13.83 -14.16
N HIS A 78 -3.19 -12.51 -14.13
CA HIS A 78 -1.88 -11.88 -13.95
C HIS A 78 -1.90 -10.86 -12.81
N SER A 79 -0.76 -10.66 -12.16
CA SER A 79 -0.52 -9.39 -11.45
C SER A 79 -0.43 -8.28 -12.50
N TRP A 80 -1.37 -7.35 -12.53
CA TRP A 80 -1.52 -6.39 -13.64
C TRP A 80 -0.28 -5.51 -13.83
N LYS A 81 0.44 -5.19 -12.76
CA LYS A 81 1.69 -4.41 -12.83
C LYS A 81 2.82 -5.07 -13.63
N ASP A 82 2.76 -6.41 -13.81
CA ASP A 82 3.78 -7.19 -14.52
C ASP A 82 3.47 -7.29 -16.03
N LEU A 83 2.29 -6.79 -16.47
CA LEU A 83 1.91 -6.72 -17.87
C LEU A 83 2.51 -5.49 -18.57
N PRO A 84 2.89 -5.63 -19.86
CA PRO A 84 3.34 -4.48 -20.66
C PRO A 84 2.25 -3.42 -20.75
N VAL A 85 2.64 -2.15 -20.93
CA VAL A 85 1.67 -1.06 -21.05
C VAL A 85 0.79 -1.21 -22.29
N GLU A 86 1.35 -1.70 -23.38
CA GLU A 86 0.63 -2.02 -24.61
C GLU A 86 0.47 -3.53 -24.72
N MET A 87 -0.76 -3.99 -24.92
CA MET A 87 -1.06 -5.41 -25.13
C MET A 87 -0.89 -5.75 -26.60
N GLU A 88 -0.43 -6.98 -26.87
CA GLU A 88 -0.35 -7.51 -28.21
C GLU A 88 -1.75 -7.86 -28.76
N GLN A 89 -1.88 -7.96 -30.08
CA GLN A 89 -3.14 -8.31 -30.73
C GLN A 89 -3.59 -9.74 -30.38
N GLY A 90 -4.90 -9.98 -30.43
CA GLY A 90 -5.53 -11.28 -30.21
C GLY A 90 -6.07 -11.51 -28.80
N THR A 91 -5.59 -10.75 -27.80
CA THR A 91 -6.10 -10.83 -26.43
C THR A 91 -6.39 -9.44 -25.87
N ILE A 92 -7.25 -9.38 -24.86
CA ILE A 92 -7.62 -8.14 -24.14
C ILE A 92 -7.67 -8.39 -22.65
N ILE A 93 -7.46 -7.34 -21.86
CA ILE A 93 -7.81 -7.37 -20.44
C ILE A 93 -9.31 -7.08 -20.33
N SER A 94 -10.08 -8.12 -20.05
CA SER A 94 -11.53 -8.06 -20.02
C SER A 94 -12.09 -7.64 -18.68
N ALA A 95 -11.38 -7.90 -17.59
CA ALA A 95 -11.85 -7.57 -16.25
C ALA A 95 -10.71 -7.43 -15.24
N THR A 96 -11.05 -6.81 -14.13
CA THR A 96 -10.34 -6.85 -12.88
C THR A 96 -11.34 -7.04 -11.74
N ILE A 97 -10.86 -7.50 -10.59
CA ILE A 97 -11.68 -7.60 -9.38
C ILE A 97 -11.22 -6.56 -8.33
N ASP A 98 -11.76 -6.64 -7.13
CA ASP A 98 -11.39 -5.74 -6.04
C ASP A 98 -9.87 -5.70 -5.86
N ARG A 99 -9.32 -4.48 -5.72
CA ARG A 99 -7.89 -4.24 -5.64
C ARG A 99 -7.38 -4.51 -4.23
N ALA A 100 -6.36 -5.33 -4.11
CA ALA A 100 -5.63 -5.45 -2.85
C ALA A 100 -4.82 -4.17 -2.55
N ASP A 101 -4.36 -4.02 -1.30
CA ASP A 101 -3.59 -2.86 -0.88
C ASP A 101 -2.41 -2.59 -1.83
N LEU A 102 -2.43 -1.43 -2.46
CA LEU A 102 -1.44 -1.05 -3.47
C LEU A 102 -0.10 -0.58 -2.89
N ARG A 103 -0.02 -0.35 -1.58
CA ARG A 103 1.19 0.13 -0.90
C ARG A 103 2.31 -0.90 -0.92
N ASP A 104 3.52 -0.41 -0.72
CA ASP A 104 4.66 -1.26 -0.42
C ASP A 104 4.78 -1.50 1.09
N LEU A 105 5.36 -2.64 1.43
CA LEU A 105 5.67 -3.07 2.78
C LEU A 105 7.19 -3.15 2.93
N LEU A 106 7.74 -2.48 3.94
CA LEU A 106 9.07 -2.72 4.44
C LEU A 106 8.97 -3.74 5.59
N ILE A 107 9.63 -4.89 5.45
CA ILE A 107 9.91 -5.78 6.58
C ILE A 107 11.36 -5.59 7.00
N PHE A 108 11.61 -5.57 8.32
CA PHE A 108 12.86 -5.11 8.88
C PHE A 108 13.26 -5.94 10.10
N LYS A 109 14.52 -6.37 10.17
CA LYS A 109 15.03 -7.17 11.30
C LYS A 109 14.97 -6.36 12.60
N LYS A 110 14.38 -6.91 13.65
CA LYS A 110 14.27 -6.26 14.97
C LYS A 110 15.62 -5.85 15.54
N GLN A 111 16.65 -6.67 15.33
CA GLN A 111 18.01 -6.40 15.79
C GLN A 111 18.70 -5.23 15.08
N SER A 112 18.22 -4.84 13.89
CA SER A 112 18.82 -3.77 13.09
C SER A 112 18.23 -2.39 13.38
N ILE A 113 17.26 -2.29 14.29
CA ILE A 113 16.47 -1.07 14.52
C ILE A 113 17.31 0.13 15.00
N THR A 114 18.51 -0.12 15.55
CA THR A 114 19.43 0.92 16.06
C THR A 114 20.61 1.20 15.14
N LYS A 115 20.75 0.46 14.04
CA LYS A 115 21.85 0.63 13.10
C LYS A 115 21.80 1.99 12.40
N LYS A 116 22.96 2.54 12.08
CA LYS A 116 23.14 3.81 11.36
C LYS A 116 23.34 3.62 9.86
N ASN A 117 23.96 2.53 9.45
CA ASN A 117 24.11 2.14 8.07
C ASN A 117 23.16 0.99 7.82
N ILE A 118 22.21 1.19 6.93
CA ILE A 118 21.09 0.27 6.66
C ILE A 118 21.22 -0.28 5.25
N SER A 119 21.11 -1.59 5.11
CA SER A 119 21.05 -2.25 3.81
C SER A 119 19.68 -2.88 3.59
N LEU A 120 19.02 -2.50 2.49
CA LEU A 120 17.67 -2.92 2.13
C LEU A 120 17.66 -3.70 0.81
N LEU A 121 16.94 -4.80 0.79
CA LEU A 121 16.76 -5.64 -0.38
C LEU A 121 15.60 -5.13 -1.24
N THR A 122 15.88 -4.73 -2.45
CA THR A 122 14.88 -4.46 -3.51
C THR A 122 15.56 -4.30 -4.86
N SER A 123 14.99 -4.90 -5.91
CA SER A 123 15.45 -4.71 -7.29
C SER A 123 14.64 -3.65 -8.05
N SER A 124 13.71 -2.95 -7.37
CA SER A 124 12.87 -1.94 -8.00
C SER A 124 13.57 -0.58 -8.04
N PRO A 125 13.89 -0.01 -9.24
CA PRO A 125 14.46 1.33 -9.34
C PRO A 125 13.56 2.40 -8.71
N ARG A 126 12.24 2.29 -8.88
CA ARG A 126 11.24 3.17 -8.27
C ARG A 126 11.36 3.22 -6.74
N ARG A 127 11.46 2.04 -6.09
CA ARG A 127 11.61 1.97 -4.64
C ARG A 127 12.91 2.58 -4.16
N LYS A 128 14.02 2.28 -4.86
CA LYS A 128 15.33 2.86 -4.56
C LYS A 128 15.27 4.38 -4.60
N GLU A 129 14.68 4.94 -5.66
CA GLU A 129 14.55 6.39 -5.84
C GLU A 129 13.68 7.03 -4.75
N ASN A 130 12.44 6.54 -4.60
CA ASN A 130 11.45 7.19 -3.74
C ASN A 130 11.72 7.02 -2.25
N LEU A 131 12.34 5.92 -1.84
CA LEU A 131 12.54 5.59 -0.42
C LEU A 131 13.84 6.10 0.17
N SER A 132 14.87 6.38 -0.65
CA SER A 132 16.19 6.79 -0.17
C SER A 132 16.12 7.97 0.82
N SER A 133 15.46 9.05 0.46
CA SER A 133 15.34 10.24 1.29
C SER A 133 14.30 10.11 2.41
N PHE A 134 13.22 9.38 2.16
CA PHE A 134 12.13 9.19 3.13
C PHE A 134 12.59 8.36 4.32
N LEU A 135 13.19 7.20 4.08
CA LEU A 135 13.58 6.28 5.15
C LEU A 135 14.69 6.82 6.06
N LEU A 136 15.56 7.71 5.56
CA LEU A 136 16.53 8.42 6.41
C LEU A 136 15.86 9.19 7.55
N LYS A 137 14.63 9.65 7.35
CA LYS A 137 13.83 10.42 8.32
C LYS A 137 12.78 9.56 9.03
N ALA A 138 12.26 8.53 8.35
CA ALA A 138 11.16 7.70 8.83
C ALA A 138 11.61 6.58 9.78
N LEU A 139 12.87 6.15 9.71
CA LEU A 139 13.42 5.15 10.62
C LEU A 139 13.85 5.78 11.95
N PRO A 140 13.52 5.16 13.10
CA PRO A 140 13.82 5.73 14.43
C PRO A 140 15.32 5.79 14.75
N SER A 141 16.14 4.98 14.09
CA SER A 141 17.61 5.03 14.24
C SER A 141 18.23 6.29 13.64
N LYS A 142 17.51 7.05 12.80
CA LYS A 142 18.07 8.15 12.00
C LYS A 142 19.33 7.69 11.28
N PRO A 143 19.21 6.78 10.32
CA PRO A 143 20.37 6.25 9.63
C PRO A 143 21.13 7.36 8.90
N GLU A 144 22.43 7.20 8.78
CA GLU A 144 23.31 8.09 8.03
C GLU A 144 23.31 7.71 6.54
N GLU A 145 23.14 6.41 6.27
CA GLU A 145 23.13 5.87 4.91
C GLU A 145 22.12 4.73 4.78
N ILE A 146 21.49 4.65 3.60
CA ILE A 146 20.68 3.52 3.19
C ILE A 146 21.20 3.00 1.85
N GLN A 147 21.66 1.77 1.84
CA GLN A 147 22.11 1.07 0.65
C GLN A 147 21.01 0.11 0.17
N PHE A 148 20.79 0.05 -1.14
CA PHE A 148 19.86 -0.88 -1.74
C PHE A 148 20.59 -1.98 -2.50
N MET A 149 20.26 -3.23 -2.19
CA MET A 149 20.81 -4.43 -2.84
C MET A 149 19.73 -5.13 -3.64
N ASP A 150 20.10 -5.67 -4.79
CA ASP A 150 19.18 -6.41 -5.64
C ASP A 150 18.80 -7.77 -5.04
N ILE A 151 17.56 -8.18 -5.28
CA ILE A 151 17.04 -9.47 -4.83
C ILE A 151 16.09 -10.07 -5.87
N ARG A 152 16.21 -11.37 -6.10
CA ARG A 152 15.32 -12.16 -6.95
C ARG A 152 14.76 -13.37 -6.20
N GLY A 153 13.70 -13.93 -6.75
CA GLY A 153 12.97 -15.07 -6.22
C GLY A 153 11.51 -14.73 -5.90
N ASN A 154 10.73 -15.75 -5.56
CA ASN A 154 9.37 -15.58 -5.06
C ASN A 154 9.36 -14.96 -3.66
N ILE A 155 8.19 -14.70 -3.11
CA ILE A 155 8.00 -14.01 -1.82
C ILE A 155 8.76 -14.74 -0.69
N LEU A 156 8.54 -16.03 -0.53
CA LEU A 156 9.19 -16.84 0.52
C LEU A 156 10.70 -16.85 0.36
N THR A 157 11.18 -17.06 -0.87
CA THR A 157 12.61 -17.03 -1.16
C THR A 157 13.25 -15.71 -0.79
N ARG A 158 12.56 -14.58 -1.03
CA ARG A 158 13.08 -13.24 -0.66
C ARG A 158 13.12 -13.04 0.84
N ILE A 159 12.09 -13.48 1.57
CA ILE A 159 12.07 -13.39 3.04
C ILE A 159 13.19 -14.26 3.62
N LYS A 160 13.35 -15.48 3.12
CA LYS A 160 14.42 -16.38 3.53
C LYS A 160 15.80 -15.78 3.27
N LYS A 161 16.04 -15.21 2.09
CA LYS A 161 17.28 -14.50 1.77
C LYS A 161 17.53 -13.31 2.70
N LEU A 162 16.49 -12.55 3.09
CA LEU A 162 16.63 -11.52 4.12
C LEU A 162 17.12 -12.13 5.41
N MET A 163 16.50 -13.20 5.90
CA MET A 163 16.85 -13.80 7.20
C MET A 163 18.28 -14.37 7.21
N GLU A 164 18.74 -14.93 6.09
CA GLU A 164 20.04 -15.58 5.92
C GLU A 164 21.19 -14.61 5.57
N SER A 165 20.87 -13.37 5.15
CA SER A 165 21.87 -12.35 4.76
C SER A 165 22.15 -11.34 5.86
N ASP A 166 23.17 -10.48 5.67
CA ASP A 166 23.44 -9.33 6.53
C ASP A 166 22.55 -8.12 6.26
N ALA A 167 21.66 -8.20 5.26
CA ALA A 167 20.71 -7.15 4.97
C ALA A 167 19.74 -6.92 6.16
N ASP A 168 19.35 -5.67 6.34
CA ASP A 168 18.54 -5.22 7.47
C ASP A 168 17.04 -5.27 7.21
N GLY A 169 16.65 -5.14 5.94
CA GLY A 169 15.25 -5.17 5.57
C GLY A 169 15.00 -5.52 4.10
N LEU A 170 13.74 -5.71 3.76
CA LEU A 170 13.26 -6.05 2.43
C LEU A 170 12.00 -5.25 2.12
N VAL A 171 11.97 -4.61 0.93
CA VAL A 171 10.79 -3.89 0.45
C VAL A 171 10.08 -4.70 -0.61
N MET A 172 8.79 -4.95 -0.40
CA MET A 172 7.93 -5.71 -1.32
C MET A 172 6.52 -5.12 -1.41
N ALA A 173 5.73 -5.57 -2.38
CA ALA A 173 4.33 -5.17 -2.46
C ALA A 173 3.54 -5.82 -1.30
N LYS A 174 2.79 -5.02 -0.54
CA LYS A 174 1.95 -5.49 0.57
C LYS A 174 0.93 -6.51 0.09
N ALA A 175 0.27 -6.27 -1.04
CA ALA A 175 -0.69 -7.18 -1.65
C ALA A 175 -0.19 -8.62 -1.82
N ALA A 176 1.12 -8.83 -1.99
CA ALA A 176 1.68 -10.17 -2.13
C ALA A 176 1.71 -10.92 -0.80
N ILE A 177 1.99 -10.22 0.29
CA ILE A 177 1.95 -10.77 1.65
C ILE A 177 0.51 -11.01 2.09
N ASP A 178 -0.37 -10.03 1.86
CA ASP A 178 -1.78 -10.13 2.24
C ASP A 178 -2.43 -11.37 1.63
N ARG A 179 -2.25 -11.58 0.32
CA ARG A 179 -2.80 -12.75 -0.38
C ARG A 179 -2.32 -14.09 0.18
N ILE A 180 -1.06 -14.18 0.60
CA ILE A 180 -0.54 -15.41 1.22
C ILE A 180 -1.14 -15.61 2.62
N ILE A 181 -1.25 -14.53 3.41
CA ILE A 181 -1.77 -14.62 4.79
C ILE A 181 -3.28 -14.88 4.80
N GLU A 182 -4.02 -14.30 3.84
CA GLU A 182 -5.48 -14.43 3.73
C GLU A 182 -5.92 -15.70 3.01
N ASP A 183 -5.01 -16.42 2.36
CA ASP A 183 -5.38 -17.63 1.65
C ASP A 183 -6.06 -18.65 2.56
N GLU A 184 -7.29 -19.04 2.21
CA GLU A 184 -8.14 -20.01 2.90
C GLU A 184 -8.18 -21.37 2.17
N SER A 185 -7.54 -21.50 1.03
CA SER A 185 -7.66 -22.66 0.14
C SER A 185 -7.08 -23.96 0.71
N ARG A 186 -6.35 -23.90 1.81
CA ARG A 186 -5.57 -24.99 2.41
C ARG A 186 -4.42 -25.54 1.52
N ASN A 187 -4.31 -25.07 0.29
CA ASN A 187 -3.27 -25.54 -0.64
C ASN A 187 -1.88 -25.00 -0.26
N PHE A 188 -1.83 -23.84 0.41
CA PHE A 188 -0.60 -23.10 0.74
C PHE A 188 -0.44 -22.82 2.24
N LEU A 189 -1.02 -23.68 3.09
CA LEU A 189 -0.95 -23.52 4.57
C LEU A 189 0.48 -23.46 5.09
N LYS A 190 1.38 -24.26 4.52
CA LYS A 190 2.81 -24.27 4.93
C LYS A 190 3.48 -22.94 4.64
N GLU A 191 3.26 -22.39 3.46
CA GLU A 191 3.79 -21.10 3.04
C GLU A 191 3.25 -19.97 3.91
N LYS A 192 1.96 -20.00 4.22
CA LYS A 192 1.31 -19.07 5.15
C LYS A 192 1.93 -19.13 6.55
N GLU A 193 2.07 -20.35 7.10
CA GLU A 193 2.69 -20.56 8.41
C GLU A 193 4.14 -20.10 8.44
N GLU A 194 4.90 -20.35 7.37
CA GLU A 194 6.29 -19.93 7.24
C GLU A 194 6.41 -18.40 7.21
N VAL A 195 5.58 -17.72 6.43
CA VAL A 195 5.52 -16.24 6.41
C VAL A 195 5.19 -15.71 7.81
N LEU A 196 4.14 -16.23 8.45
CA LEU A 196 3.74 -15.79 9.79
C LEU A 196 4.83 -16.02 10.84
N ASN A 197 5.61 -17.09 10.69
CA ASN A 197 6.74 -17.38 11.56
C ASN A 197 7.85 -16.32 11.42
N TYR A 198 8.23 -15.97 10.19
CA TYR A 198 9.24 -14.93 9.97
C TYR A 198 8.81 -13.57 10.55
N PHE A 199 7.52 -13.24 10.47
CA PHE A 199 7.01 -11.96 11.01
C PHE A 199 7.14 -11.83 12.53
N LYS A 200 7.35 -12.94 13.27
CA LYS A 200 7.62 -12.88 14.72
C LYS A 200 8.94 -12.18 15.05
N ASP A 201 9.94 -12.28 14.16
CA ASP A 201 11.28 -11.72 14.34
C ASP A 201 11.52 -10.44 13.54
N LEU A 202 10.50 -10.00 12.81
CA LEU A 202 10.55 -8.82 11.95
C LEU A 202 9.65 -7.71 12.48
N ASN A 203 10.08 -6.48 12.31
CA ASN A 203 9.21 -5.31 12.31
C ASN A 203 8.71 -5.07 10.87
N TRP A 204 7.64 -4.31 10.73
CA TRP A 204 7.12 -3.95 9.44
C TRP A 204 6.62 -2.51 9.41
N MET A 205 6.64 -1.91 8.23
CA MET A 205 6.07 -0.60 7.93
C MET A 205 5.29 -0.66 6.62
N VAL A 206 4.06 -0.16 6.64
CA VAL A 206 3.31 0.11 5.40
C VAL A 206 3.73 1.50 4.91
N LEU A 207 4.32 1.55 3.72
CA LEU A 207 4.92 2.76 3.18
C LEU A 207 3.85 3.67 2.55
N PRO A 208 3.83 4.97 2.88
CA PRO A 208 2.80 5.90 2.41
C PRO A 208 2.91 6.17 0.92
N LEU A 209 1.77 6.32 0.25
CA LEU A 209 1.71 6.59 -1.18
C LEU A 209 2.18 7.99 -1.55
N SER A 210 2.02 8.96 -0.66
CA SER A 210 2.52 10.32 -0.87
C SER A 210 4.05 10.38 -0.97
N GLU A 211 4.76 9.43 -0.34
CA GLU A 211 6.22 9.36 -0.36
C GLU A 211 6.76 8.25 -1.28
N ASN A 212 6.01 7.19 -1.46
CA ASN A 212 6.36 6.05 -2.30
C ASN A 212 5.15 5.57 -3.09
N PRO A 213 4.69 6.33 -4.10
CA PRO A 213 3.62 5.89 -4.96
C PRO A 213 3.89 4.50 -5.53
N ALA A 214 2.86 3.70 -5.65
CA ALA A 214 2.97 2.30 -6.09
C ALA A 214 3.49 2.18 -7.52
N ALA A 215 3.92 0.99 -7.90
CA ALA A 215 4.01 0.68 -9.34
C ALA A 215 2.58 0.71 -9.92
N PRO A 216 2.37 1.30 -11.12
CA PRO A 216 1.06 1.31 -11.75
C PRO A 216 0.44 -0.08 -11.77
N ALA A 217 -0.82 -0.19 -11.42
CA ALA A 217 -1.58 -1.43 -11.27
C ALA A 217 -1.13 -2.35 -10.11
N GLN A 218 -0.24 -1.94 -9.22
CA GLN A 218 0.10 -2.76 -8.07
C GLN A 218 -1.13 -3.05 -7.22
N GLY A 219 -1.30 -4.31 -6.80
CA GLY A 219 -2.47 -4.79 -6.05
C GLY A 219 -3.63 -5.25 -6.94
N ALA A 220 -3.74 -4.79 -8.19
CA ALA A 220 -4.78 -5.21 -9.11
C ALA A 220 -4.41 -6.53 -9.84
N LEU A 221 -5.43 -7.31 -10.18
CA LEU A 221 -5.34 -8.49 -11.03
C LEU A 221 -5.86 -8.14 -12.43
N ALA A 222 -5.11 -8.48 -13.46
CA ALA A 222 -5.59 -8.46 -14.83
C ALA A 222 -6.15 -9.82 -15.20
N ILE A 223 -7.37 -9.84 -15.73
CA ILE A 223 -8.01 -11.04 -16.26
C ILE A 223 -8.03 -10.88 -17.78
N GLU A 224 -7.13 -11.62 -18.43
CA GLU A 224 -6.91 -11.60 -19.87
C GLU A 224 -7.71 -12.71 -20.55
N THR A 225 -8.32 -12.43 -21.70
CA THR A 225 -9.02 -13.41 -22.53
C THR A 225 -8.78 -13.12 -24.01
N ARG A 226 -9.14 -14.04 -24.89
CA ARG A 226 -9.16 -13.76 -26.32
C ARG A 226 -10.13 -12.62 -26.61
N SER A 227 -9.78 -11.77 -27.58
CA SER A 227 -10.61 -10.62 -27.96
C SER A 227 -11.92 -10.99 -28.67
N ASP A 228 -12.01 -12.23 -29.20
CA ASP A 228 -13.17 -12.79 -29.90
C ASP A 228 -14.01 -13.78 -29.07
N ASP A 229 -13.64 -14.03 -27.80
CA ASP A 229 -14.36 -14.92 -26.89
C ASP A 229 -15.49 -14.18 -26.15
N GLU A 230 -16.57 -13.88 -26.88
CA GLU A 230 -17.73 -13.14 -26.36
C GLU A 230 -18.31 -13.80 -25.10
N GLU A 231 -18.38 -15.13 -25.06
CA GLU A 231 -18.97 -15.86 -23.93
C GLU A 231 -18.15 -15.67 -22.64
N THR A 232 -16.81 -15.78 -22.72
CA THR A 232 -15.94 -15.54 -21.57
C THR A 232 -15.97 -14.06 -21.16
N ILE A 233 -16.00 -13.13 -22.12
CA ILE A 233 -16.12 -11.69 -21.86
C ILE A 233 -17.42 -11.38 -21.10
N GLU A 234 -18.57 -11.97 -21.47
CA GLU A 234 -19.84 -11.77 -20.75
C GLU A 234 -19.76 -12.26 -19.29
N ILE A 235 -19.11 -13.41 -19.05
CA ILE A 235 -18.88 -13.93 -17.70
C ILE A 235 -18.02 -12.93 -16.90
N LEU A 236 -16.93 -12.45 -17.48
CA LEU A 236 -16.00 -11.54 -16.84
C LEU A 236 -16.60 -10.16 -16.55
N ASN A 237 -17.51 -9.68 -17.40
CA ASN A 237 -18.23 -8.44 -17.17
C ASN A 237 -19.05 -8.46 -15.87
N LYS A 238 -19.53 -9.64 -15.41
CA LYS A 238 -20.28 -9.75 -14.16
C LYS A 238 -19.42 -9.61 -12.92
N ILE A 239 -18.14 -9.95 -13.00
CA ILE A 239 -17.21 -9.88 -11.89
C ILE A 239 -16.32 -8.64 -11.95
N ASN A 240 -16.37 -7.88 -13.04
CA ASN A 240 -15.50 -6.73 -13.27
C ASN A 240 -15.79 -5.58 -12.31
N ASN A 241 -14.75 -5.11 -11.61
CA ASN A 241 -14.79 -3.87 -10.86
C ASN A 241 -14.36 -2.71 -11.76
N SER A 242 -15.33 -1.98 -12.32
CA SER A 242 -15.08 -0.89 -13.26
C SER A 242 -14.35 0.31 -12.66
N GLU A 243 -14.46 0.54 -11.36
CA GLU A 243 -13.76 1.63 -10.67
C GLU A 243 -12.27 1.31 -10.56
N VAL A 244 -11.94 0.08 -10.14
CA VAL A 244 -10.55 -0.40 -10.11
C VAL A 244 -9.95 -0.39 -11.51
N PHE A 245 -10.73 -0.87 -12.50
CA PHE A 245 -10.28 -0.90 -13.90
C PHE A 245 -9.88 0.50 -14.39
N ARG A 246 -10.76 1.48 -14.25
CA ARG A 246 -10.50 2.89 -14.63
C ARG A 246 -9.32 3.50 -13.86
N SER A 247 -9.22 3.19 -12.57
CA SER A 247 -8.11 3.66 -11.74
C SER A 247 -6.77 3.15 -12.25
N VAL A 248 -6.69 1.86 -12.58
CA VAL A 248 -5.48 1.23 -13.13
C VAL A 248 -5.14 1.77 -14.51
N GLU A 249 -6.13 1.95 -15.40
CA GLU A 249 -5.91 2.55 -16.72
C GLU A 249 -5.33 3.96 -16.61
N LYS A 250 -5.84 4.77 -15.67
CA LYS A 250 -5.32 6.13 -15.40
C LYS A 250 -3.86 6.09 -14.96
N GLU A 251 -3.49 5.20 -14.03
CA GLU A 251 -2.10 5.01 -13.61
C GLU A 251 -1.18 4.62 -14.77
N ARG A 252 -1.61 3.65 -15.59
CA ARG A 252 -0.85 3.14 -16.73
C ARG A 252 -0.72 4.18 -17.85
N ALA A 253 -1.78 4.96 -18.11
CA ALA A 253 -1.76 6.06 -19.07
C ALA A 253 -0.78 7.17 -18.65
N ILE A 254 -0.68 7.45 -17.34
CA ILE A 254 0.30 8.40 -16.82
C ILE A 254 1.73 7.87 -17.01
N LEU A 255 1.99 6.60 -16.65
CA LEU A 255 3.32 6.00 -16.85
C LEU A 255 3.73 6.00 -18.33
N LYS A 256 2.76 5.74 -19.25
CA LYS A 256 3.01 5.76 -20.70
C LYS A 256 3.55 7.10 -21.19
N LYS A 257 3.11 8.22 -20.60
CA LYS A 257 3.61 9.57 -20.97
C LYS A 257 5.11 9.75 -20.70
N TYR A 258 5.66 8.93 -19.79
CA TYR A 258 7.08 8.97 -19.43
C TYR A 258 7.87 7.79 -20.02
N GLY A 259 7.39 7.19 -21.12
CA GLY A 259 8.08 6.14 -21.87
C GLY A 259 7.62 4.72 -21.55
N GLY A 260 6.85 4.49 -20.47
CA GLY A 260 6.37 3.14 -20.09
C GLY A 260 7.51 2.22 -19.58
N GLY A 261 7.16 1.07 -18.99
CA GLY A 261 8.12 0.01 -18.64
C GLY A 261 8.41 -0.13 -17.14
N CYS A 262 8.77 -1.37 -16.76
CA CYS A 262 9.04 -1.76 -15.36
C CYS A 262 10.37 -1.22 -14.83
N HIS A 263 11.22 -0.66 -15.68
CA HIS A 263 12.55 -0.14 -15.34
C HIS A 263 12.56 1.29 -14.85
N GLN A 264 11.42 1.98 -14.96
CA GLN A 264 11.35 3.38 -14.60
C GLN A 264 11.41 3.58 -13.09
N LYS A 265 12.01 4.71 -12.71
CA LYS A 265 12.08 5.16 -11.33
C LYS A 265 10.77 5.84 -10.87
N ILE A 266 9.70 5.73 -11.64
CA ILE A 266 8.44 6.47 -11.45
C ILE A 266 7.41 5.57 -10.76
N GLY A 267 6.80 6.10 -9.70
CA GLY A 267 5.62 5.55 -9.06
C GLY A 267 4.39 6.39 -9.39
N VAL A 268 3.27 5.71 -9.64
CA VAL A 268 1.96 6.33 -9.84
C VAL A 268 0.93 5.54 -9.07
N SER A 269 0.17 6.18 -8.23
CA SER A 269 -0.97 5.57 -7.56
C SER A 269 -2.19 6.46 -7.65
N HIS A 270 -3.31 5.85 -7.97
CA HIS A 270 -4.61 6.51 -8.05
C HIS A 270 -5.59 5.81 -7.13
N GLN A 271 -6.25 6.57 -6.26
CA GLN A 271 -7.22 6.07 -5.30
C GLN A 271 -8.53 6.82 -5.47
N LEU A 272 -9.62 6.05 -5.53
CA LEU A 272 -10.98 6.57 -5.48
C LEU A 272 -11.47 6.51 -4.04
N LEU A 273 -11.95 7.64 -3.54
CA LEU A 273 -12.51 7.80 -2.22
C LEU A 273 -13.96 8.30 -2.34
N ASP A 274 -14.75 8.16 -1.29
CA ASP A 274 -16.11 8.69 -1.26
C ASP A 274 -16.16 10.21 -1.50
N VAL A 275 -15.13 10.92 -1.05
CA VAL A 275 -15.02 12.38 -1.14
C VAL A 275 -14.30 12.89 -2.39
N GLY A 276 -13.66 12.03 -3.19
CA GLY A 276 -12.90 12.43 -4.37
C GLY A 276 -11.84 11.43 -4.80
N GLU A 277 -10.87 11.89 -5.54
CA GLU A 277 -9.76 11.08 -6.06
C GLU A 277 -8.42 11.62 -5.56
N ILE A 278 -7.47 10.71 -5.28
CA ILE A 278 -6.08 11.07 -4.99
C ILE A 278 -5.19 10.46 -6.05
N LEU A 279 -4.35 11.30 -6.63
CA LEU A 279 -3.26 10.91 -7.52
C LEU A 279 -1.93 11.27 -6.85
N ASN A 280 -1.07 10.25 -6.65
CA ASN A 280 0.30 10.47 -6.23
C ASN A 280 1.23 10.05 -7.39
N LEU A 281 2.16 10.94 -7.73
CA LEU A 281 3.19 10.73 -8.75
C LEU A 281 4.53 11.16 -8.17
N LYS A 282 5.51 10.25 -8.16
CA LYS A 282 6.86 10.57 -7.67
C LYS A 282 7.90 9.71 -8.36
N GLY A 283 9.06 10.30 -8.60
CA GLY A 283 10.19 9.60 -9.18
C GLY A 283 11.08 10.52 -10.01
N GLU A 284 11.87 9.90 -10.89
CA GLU A 284 12.78 10.58 -11.80
C GLU A 284 12.66 9.95 -13.19
N THR A 285 12.50 10.77 -14.21
CA THR A 285 12.48 10.35 -15.62
C THR A 285 13.91 10.04 -16.11
N GLU A 286 14.03 9.41 -17.28
CA GLU A 286 15.35 9.05 -17.84
C GLU A 286 16.22 10.30 -18.16
N ASP A 287 15.59 11.41 -18.51
CA ASP A 287 16.24 12.71 -18.76
C ASP A 287 16.52 13.51 -17.48
N GLY A 288 16.24 12.92 -16.30
CA GLY A 288 16.55 13.50 -14.98
C GLY A 288 15.51 14.48 -14.44
N LEU A 289 14.32 14.59 -15.05
CA LEU A 289 13.23 15.38 -14.51
C LEU A 289 12.68 14.73 -13.25
N ARG A 290 12.67 15.44 -12.13
CA ARG A 290 12.08 14.99 -10.88
C ARG A 290 10.59 15.26 -10.86
N LEU A 291 9.82 14.23 -10.54
CA LEU A 291 8.38 14.27 -10.43
C LEU A 291 8.00 14.17 -8.94
N TYR A 292 7.10 15.05 -8.50
CA TYR A 292 6.52 14.99 -7.16
C TYR A 292 5.18 15.71 -7.15
N GLU A 293 4.10 14.93 -7.29
CA GLU A 293 2.73 15.45 -7.30
C GLU A 293 1.84 14.62 -6.36
N ASN A 294 1.09 15.32 -5.52
CA ASN A 294 0.04 14.75 -4.69
C ASN A 294 -1.21 15.60 -4.93
N ILE A 295 -2.11 15.11 -5.76
CA ILE A 295 -3.28 15.84 -6.24
C ILE A 295 -4.53 15.21 -5.65
N PHE A 296 -5.31 16.01 -4.91
CA PHE A 296 -6.67 15.65 -4.51
C PHE A 296 -7.66 16.35 -5.43
N THR A 297 -8.56 15.59 -6.05
CA THR A 297 -9.66 16.10 -6.86
C THR A 297 -10.96 15.75 -6.15
N PRO A 298 -11.71 16.71 -5.61
CA PRO A 298 -12.97 16.44 -4.93
C PRO A 298 -14.03 15.94 -5.90
N LYS A 299 -14.92 15.07 -5.45
CA LYS A 299 -16.01 14.46 -6.26
C LYS A 299 -17.05 15.49 -6.68
N GLU A 300 -17.30 16.47 -5.83
CA GLU A 300 -18.15 17.61 -6.10
C GLU A 300 -17.32 18.88 -6.02
N SER A 301 -17.49 19.78 -6.99
CA SER A 301 -17.00 21.13 -6.82
C SER A 301 -17.85 21.75 -5.70
N PHE A 302 -17.25 21.93 -4.53
CA PHE A 302 -17.84 22.80 -3.52
C PHE A 302 -17.95 24.21 -4.15
N LYS A 303 -19.10 24.52 -4.72
CA LYS A 303 -19.45 25.91 -4.99
C LYS A 303 -19.77 26.52 -3.63
N ASP A 304 -18.73 26.99 -2.96
CA ASP A 304 -18.91 27.72 -1.73
C ASP A 304 -19.17 29.18 -2.08
N ASP A 305 -20.41 29.46 -2.44
CA ASP A 305 -20.91 30.85 -2.65
C ASP A 305 -20.83 31.67 -1.33
N SER A 306 -20.52 31.03 -0.20
CA SER A 306 -20.46 31.69 1.13
C SER A 306 -19.10 32.31 1.42
N LEU A 307 -18.04 31.95 0.69
CA LEU A 307 -16.67 32.45 0.93
C LEU A 307 -16.33 33.74 0.19
N GLU A 308 -17.15 34.20 -0.77
CA GLU A 308 -16.86 35.44 -1.51
C GLU A 308 -16.76 36.71 -0.65
N ASN A 309 -17.27 36.67 0.57
CA ASN A 309 -17.27 37.83 1.51
C ASN A 309 -16.37 37.66 2.74
N VAL A 310 -15.61 36.59 2.85
CA VAL A 310 -14.74 36.38 4.01
C VAL A 310 -13.35 36.90 3.76
N LYS A 311 -13.12 38.13 4.17
CA LYS A 311 -11.78 38.71 4.25
C LYS A 311 -11.12 38.24 5.55
N ASN A 312 -10.03 37.45 5.40
CA ASN A 312 -9.11 37.04 6.48
C ASN A 312 -9.59 35.94 7.42
N PHE A 313 -9.34 34.68 7.03
CA PHE A 313 -9.51 33.49 7.90
C PHE A 313 -8.34 33.25 8.87
N TYR A 314 -7.20 33.90 8.69
CA TYR A 314 -6.01 33.71 9.51
C TYR A 314 -5.47 35.07 9.98
N PRO A 315 -4.91 35.15 11.20
CA PRO A 315 -4.23 36.36 11.64
C PRO A 315 -3.06 36.65 10.71
N GLU A 316 -2.87 37.92 10.38
CA GLU A 316 -1.81 38.40 9.49
C GLU A 316 -0.41 38.05 9.98
N ASN A 317 -0.24 37.60 11.22
CA ASN A 317 1.02 37.26 11.83
C ASN A 317 0.93 35.93 12.57
N PRO A 318 1.23 34.79 11.92
CA PRO A 318 1.13 33.45 12.50
C PRO A 318 2.12 33.21 13.67
N GLU A 319 3.14 34.03 13.84
CA GLU A 319 4.15 33.85 14.88
C GLU A 319 3.64 34.20 16.31
N ASN A 320 2.56 34.95 16.44
CA ASN A 320 2.04 35.39 17.74
C ASN A 320 0.72 34.72 18.17
N SER A 321 0.25 33.71 17.48
CA SER A 321 -1.10 33.17 17.72
C SER A 321 -1.10 31.71 18.11
N SER A 322 -0.65 31.39 19.31
CA SER A 322 -1.14 30.16 19.94
C SER A 322 -2.56 30.45 20.48
N PHE A 323 -3.58 30.21 19.64
CA PHE A 323 -4.99 30.36 20.07
C PHE A 323 -5.38 29.33 21.13
N PHE A 324 -4.55 28.33 21.35
CA PHE A 324 -4.82 27.24 22.28
C PHE A 324 -3.58 26.88 23.07
N ASP A 325 -3.73 26.89 24.39
CA ASP A 325 -2.76 26.23 25.27
C ASP A 325 -3.12 24.75 25.43
N ARG A 326 -2.09 23.92 25.61
CA ARG A 326 -2.25 22.51 25.86
C ARG A 326 -1.92 22.19 27.29
N GLN A 327 -2.86 21.57 27.98
CA GLN A 327 -2.66 21.06 29.32
C GLN A 327 -2.63 19.54 29.28
N ASN A 328 -1.48 18.95 29.65
CA ASN A 328 -1.33 17.50 29.65
C ASN A 328 -2.18 16.86 30.74
N ILE A 329 -2.75 15.69 30.44
CA ILE A 329 -3.54 14.88 31.37
C ILE A 329 -2.60 13.87 32.04
N LYS A 330 -2.31 14.08 33.32
CA LYS A 330 -1.24 13.36 34.07
C LYS A 330 -1.36 11.84 34.10
N ASP A 331 -2.58 11.28 34.08
CA ASP A 331 -2.79 9.84 34.20
C ASP A 331 -2.73 9.10 32.86
N SER A 332 -2.79 9.80 31.74
CA SER A 332 -2.78 9.20 30.41
C SER A 332 -1.49 8.42 30.10
N ALA A 333 -0.35 8.88 30.61
CA ALA A 333 0.94 8.20 30.47
C ALA A 333 0.98 6.82 31.16
N LYS A 334 0.26 6.69 32.30
CA LYS A 334 0.15 5.39 33.00
C LYS A 334 -0.68 4.41 32.20
N ILE A 335 -1.84 4.88 31.70
CA ILE A 335 -2.75 4.06 30.88
C ILE A 335 -2.01 3.50 29.65
N LEU A 336 -1.27 4.36 28.94
CA LEU A 336 -0.54 3.94 27.74
C LEU A 336 0.60 2.95 27.99
N LYS A 337 1.21 2.98 29.16
CA LYS A 337 2.25 2.00 29.55
C LYS A 337 1.69 0.59 29.79
N GLU A 338 0.44 0.48 30.15
CA GLU A 338 -0.23 -0.79 30.42
C GLU A 338 -0.79 -1.45 29.13
N ILE A 339 -0.86 -0.71 28.04
CA ILE A 339 -1.37 -1.21 26.76
C ILE A 339 -0.30 -2.02 26.05
N THR A 340 -0.63 -3.27 25.74
CA THR A 340 0.20 -4.21 24.97
C THR A 340 -0.61 -4.91 23.90
N ASN A 341 0.04 -5.35 22.82
CA ASN A 341 -0.59 -6.08 21.70
C ASN A 341 -1.81 -5.38 21.11
N ALA A 342 -1.77 -4.05 21.01
CA ALA A 342 -2.85 -3.21 20.54
C ALA A 342 -2.40 -2.28 19.40
N GLY A 343 -3.35 -1.71 18.70
CA GLY A 343 -3.13 -0.63 17.76
C GLY A 343 -3.25 0.73 18.45
N ILE A 344 -2.32 1.61 18.21
CA ILE A 344 -2.29 2.97 18.74
C ILE A 344 -2.32 3.95 17.57
N TYR A 345 -3.49 4.56 17.36
CA TYR A 345 -3.68 5.60 16.36
C TYR A 345 -3.33 6.95 16.96
N VAL A 346 -2.31 7.61 16.41
CA VAL A 346 -1.82 8.90 16.90
C VAL A 346 -2.27 10.02 15.97
N SER A 347 -3.23 10.83 16.42
CA SER A 347 -3.78 11.94 15.62
C SER A 347 -2.77 13.05 15.40
N ARG A 348 -1.96 13.39 16.42
CA ARG A 348 -0.91 14.41 16.37
C ARG A 348 0.27 14.01 17.24
N SER A 349 1.48 14.34 16.83
CA SER A 349 2.71 13.94 17.55
C SER A 349 2.75 14.43 19.00
N ASN A 350 2.20 15.62 19.26
CA ASN A 350 2.16 16.19 20.60
C ASN A 350 1.21 15.46 21.58
N ALA A 351 0.31 14.61 21.07
CA ALA A 351 -0.49 13.75 21.93
C ALA A 351 0.37 12.74 22.73
N LEU A 352 1.63 12.54 22.35
CA LEU A 352 2.59 11.69 23.03
C LEU A 352 3.73 12.45 23.74
N ASP A 353 3.65 13.79 23.92
CA ASP A 353 4.77 14.59 24.42
C ASP A 353 5.31 14.12 25.79
N GLU A 354 4.44 13.72 26.71
CA GLU A 354 4.83 13.19 28.02
C GLU A 354 5.18 11.68 27.99
N ILE A 355 5.09 11.03 26.83
CA ILE A 355 5.24 9.58 26.70
C ILE A 355 6.57 9.31 26.04
N LYS A 356 7.48 8.71 26.79
CA LYS A 356 8.83 8.39 26.31
C LYS A 356 8.90 7.03 25.64
N GLU A 357 8.04 6.10 26.05
CA GLU A 357 8.04 4.72 25.60
C GLU A 357 6.62 4.19 25.45
N ILE A 358 6.40 3.40 24.43
CA ILE A 358 5.20 2.57 24.20
C ILE A 358 5.71 1.15 24.05
N ASP A 359 5.01 0.18 24.65
CA ASP A 359 5.39 -1.22 24.55
C ASP A 359 5.54 -1.64 23.08
N ARG A 360 6.63 -2.32 22.76
CA ARG A 360 7.01 -2.69 21.37
C ARG A 360 6.08 -3.71 20.70
N SER A 361 5.21 -4.35 21.48
CA SER A 361 4.15 -5.22 20.94
C SER A 361 3.02 -4.44 20.30
N ASN A 362 2.92 -3.13 20.60
CA ASN A 362 1.90 -2.26 20.02
C ASN A 362 2.28 -1.81 18.62
N ILE A 363 1.25 -1.59 17.82
CA ILE A 363 1.34 -1.06 16.47
C ILE A 363 1.04 0.42 16.51
N ILE A 364 1.96 1.25 16.03
CA ILE A 364 1.77 2.70 15.96
C ILE A 364 1.37 3.09 14.55
N TRP A 365 0.20 3.70 14.43
CA TRP A 365 -0.34 4.26 13.19
C TRP A 365 -0.58 5.76 13.35
N THR A 366 -0.19 6.55 12.37
CA THR A 366 -0.29 8.01 12.44
C THR A 366 -1.29 8.57 11.44
N SER A 367 -1.90 9.70 11.75
CA SER A 367 -2.82 10.38 10.83
C SER A 367 -2.14 10.90 9.56
N GLY A 368 -0.84 11.23 9.62
CA GLY A 368 -0.10 11.76 8.49
C GLY A 368 1.41 11.72 8.68
N ILE A 369 2.14 12.04 7.62
CA ILE A 369 3.61 11.98 7.53
C ILE A 369 4.30 12.87 8.57
N LYS A 370 3.80 14.07 8.82
CA LYS A 370 4.40 14.98 9.84
C LYS A 370 4.40 14.34 11.22
N THR A 371 3.31 13.66 11.58
CA THR A 371 3.20 12.93 12.85
C THR A 371 4.18 11.75 12.86
N TRP A 372 4.26 10.98 11.78
CA TRP A 372 5.23 9.89 11.65
C TRP A 372 6.65 10.38 11.89
N LEU A 373 7.14 11.34 11.11
CA LEU A 373 8.51 11.84 11.21
C LEU A 373 8.83 12.41 12.60
N SER A 374 7.87 13.09 13.23
CA SER A 374 8.03 13.58 14.60
C SER A 374 8.20 12.44 15.60
N LEU A 375 7.41 11.36 15.49
CA LEU A 375 7.51 10.20 16.37
C LEU A 375 8.81 9.40 16.12
N SER A 376 9.18 9.19 14.86
CA SER A 376 10.44 8.52 14.52
C SER A 376 11.65 9.29 15.06
N ASN A 377 11.62 10.63 15.00
CA ASN A 377 12.66 11.47 15.63
C ASN A 377 12.79 11.29 17.13
N ARG A 378 11.74 10.80 17.79
CA ARG A 378 11.72 10.48 19.22
C ARG A 378 12.02 9.02 19.52
N GLY A 379 12.36 8.22 18.49
CA GLY A 379 12.75 6.82 18.61
C GLY A 379 11.59 5.81 18.52
N PHE A 380 10.37 6.24 18.20
CA PHE A 380 9.25 5.34 18.03
C PHE A 380 9.31 4.65 16.65
N TRP A 381 9.05 3.34 16.63
CA TRP A 381 8.81 2.60 15.40
C TRP A 381 7.37 2.83 14.95
N VAL A 382 7.16 3.49 13.82
CA VAL A 382 5.84 3.75 13.25
C VAL A 382 5.55 2.71 12.17
N ASN A 383 4.42 2.01 12.28
CA ASN A 383 4.05 0.92 11.37
C ASN A 383 3.34 1.42 10.10
N GLY A 384 2.82 2.65 10.13
CA GLY A 384 2.17 3.23 8.97
C GLY A 384 1.44 4.53 9.27
N THR A 385 0.75 5.03 8.27
CA THR A 385 0.00 6.28 8.36
C THR A 385 -1.24 6.23 7.48
N SER A 386 -2.25 6.98 7.87
CA SER A 386 -3.42 7.27 7.03
C SER A 386 -3.13 8.32 5.95
N ASP A 387 -1.89 8.71 5.78
CA ASP A 387 -1.38 9.59 4.72
C ASP A 387 -2.18 10.89 4.54
N SER A 388 -2.62 11.47 5.66
CA SER A 388 -3.46 12.66 5.78
C SER A 388 -4.96 12.46 5.50
N LEU A 389 -5.41 11.23 5.27
CA LEU A 389 -6.84 10.88 5.12
C LEU A 389 -7.57 10.75 6.46
N GLY A 390 -6.85 10.93 7.57
CA GLY A 390 -7.42 10.82 8.90
C GLY A 390 -7.91 9.41 9.22
N GLU A 391 -9.06 9.32 9.89
CA GLU A 391 -9.67 8.04 10.27
C GLU A 391 -10.55 7.42 9.16
N MET A 392 -10.72 8.10 8.02
CA MET A 392 -11.39 7.55 6.85
C MET A 392 -10.60 6.37 6.25
N GLU A 393 -9.29 6.36 6.43
CA GLU A 393 -8.47 5.22 6.09
C GLU A 393 -8.18 4.38 7.33
N SER A 394 -8.77 3.20 7.39
CA SER A 394 -8.50 2.23 8.45
C SER A 394 -7.12 1.62 8.28
N PRO A 395 -6.38 1.39 9.39
CA PRO A 395 -5.15 0.62 9.33
C PRO A 395 -5.42 -0.78 8.76
N PRO A 396 -4.49 -1.34 7.96
CA PRO A 396 -4.69 -2.63 7.31
C PRO A 396 -4.81 -3.76 8.35
N GLU A 397 -5.90 -4.51 8.30
CA GLU A 397 -6.15 -5.61 9.25
C GLU A 397 -5.39 -6.91 8.91
N ASN A 398 -4.92 -7.06 7.68
CA ASN A 398 -4.48 -8.33 7.11
C ASN A 398 -3.15 -8.85 7.69
N ILE A 399 -2.18 -7.96 7.91
CA ILE A 399 -0.92 -8.31 8.61
C ILE A 399 -1.18 -8.40 10.11
N LEU A 400 -2.27 -7.79 10.55
CA LEU A 400 -2.65 -7.69 11.94
C LEU A 400 -3.73 -8.73 12.22
N LYS A 401 -3.53 -9.56 13.23
CA LYS A 401 -4.66 -10.19 13.88
C LYS A 401 -5.64 -9.11 14.32
N LYS A 402 -6.94 -9.37 14.39
CA LYS A 402 -7.90 -8.44 14.99
C LYS A 402 -7.37 -7.99 16.34
N ILE A 403 -6.90 -6.73 16.40
CA ILE A 403 -6.37 -6.11 17.60
C ILE A 403 -7.29 -4.97 18.01
N LYS A 404 -7.30 -4.66 19.29
CA LYS A 404 -8.03 -3.50 19.78
C LYS A 404 -7.26 -2.24 19.41
N TRP A 405 -7.96 -1.24 18.89
CA TRP A 405 -7.40 0.06 18.54
C TRP A 405 -7.75 1.11 19.57
N TYR A 406 -6.76 1.92 19.93
CA TYR A 406 -6.89 3.11 20.76
C TYR A 406 -6.50 4.34 19.94
N LYS A 407 -7.29 5.41 20.07
CA LYS A 407 -6.98 6.71 19.47
C LYS A 407 -6.38 7.63 20.53
N ILE A 408 -5.19 8.14 20.28
CA ILE A 408 -4.52 9.09 21.16
C ILE A 408 -4.74 10.49 20.60
N SER A 409 -5.46 11.32 21.39
CA SER A 409 -5.88 12.65 20.94
C SER A 409 -6.16 13.58 22.13
N HIS A 410 -6.83 14.71 21.88
CA HIS A 410 -7.30 15.65 22.90
C HIS A 410 -8.67 15.21 23.46
N ASP A 411 -9.08 15.84 24.59
CA ASP A 411 -10.31 15.50 25.30
C ASP A 411 -11.62 15.79 24.53
N ALA A 412 -11.59 16.77 23.63
CA ALA A 412 -12.72 17.10 22.76
C ALA A 412 -12.59 16.48 21.34
N SER A 413 -11.85 15.37 21.21
CA SER A 413 -11.72 14.68 19.92
C SER A 413 -13.08 14.12 19.46
N PRO A 414 -13.41 14.18 18.16
CA PRO A 414 -14.63 13.57 17.63
C PRO A 414 -14.75 12.09 18.02
N ILE A 415 -15.98 11.61 18.16
CA ILE A 415 -16.26 10.19 18.39
C ILE A 415 -15.68 9.38 17.25
N SER A 416 -15.05 8.28 17.59
CA SER A 416 -14.36 7.36 16.69
C SER A 416 -14.83 5.94 17.00
N ASP A 417 -14.63 5.02 16.06
CA ASP A 417 -14.75 3.56 16.26
C ASP A 417 -13.69 3.02 17.24
N LYS A 418 -12.63 3.82 17.49
CA LYS A 418 -11.53 3.51 18.40
C LYS A 418 -11.78 4.13 19.78
N GLU A 419 -11.42 3.39 20.83
CA GLU A 419 -11.44 3.93 22.18
C GLU A 419 -10.45 5.10 22.30
N THR A 420 -10.94 6.29 22.64
CA THR A 420 -10.11 7.49 22.72
C THR A 420 -9.45 7.60 24.09
N ILE A 421 -8.12 7.70 24.10
CA ILE A 421 -7.32 8.07 25.28
C ILE A 421 -6.91 9.52 25.12
N SER A 422 -7.49 10.36 25.95
CA SER A 422 -7.18 11.80 25.96
C SER A 422 -5.87 12.05 26.71
N THR A 423 -4.88 12.58 26.02
CA THR A 423 -3.56 12.87 26.63
C THR A 423 -3.35 14.35 26.94
N TYR A 424 -4.15 15.22 26.35
CA TYR A 424 -4.11 16.66 26.62
C TYR A 424 -5.50 17.30 26.46
N LYS A 425 -5.68 18.44 27.10
CA LYS A 425 -6.81 19.34 26.90
C LYS A 425 -6.39 20.51 26.05
N SER A 426 -7.27 20.93 25.16
CA SER A 426 -7.11 22.14 24.39
C SER A 426 -7.85 23.28 25.13
N VAL A 427 -7.09 24.17 25.71
CA VAL A 427 -7.68 25.33 26.46
C VAL A 427 -7.62 26.54 25.55
N SER A 428 -8.81 27.03 25.14
CA SER A 428 -8.91 28.32 24.45
C SER A 428 -8.84 29.45 25.46
N TYR A 429 -8.03 30.46 25.22
CA TYR A 429 -8.09 31.69 25.99
C TYR A 429 -9.35 32.47 25.62
N THR A 430 -10.23 32.67 26.61
CA THR A 430 -11.54 33.33 26.48
C THR A 430 -11.50 34.83 26.19
N HIS A 431 -10.33 35.42 25.94
CA HIS A 431 -10.20 36.83 25.59
C HIS A 431 -10.38 37.15 24.10
N LEU A 432 -10.40 36.13 23.25
CA LEU A 432 -10.83 36.28 21.88
C LEU A 432 -12.28 35.84 21.78
N THR A 433 -13.19 36.80 21.83
CA THR A 433 -14.57 36.60 21.39
C THR A 433 -14.54 36.32 19.90
N LEU A 434 -14.29 35.06 19.53
CA LEU A 434 -14.62 34.61 18.20
C LEU A 434 -16.12 34.77 18.03
N PRO A 435 -16.59 35.37 16.92
CA PRO A 435 -18.01 35.43 16.65
C PRO A 435 -18.57 34.00 16.71
N THR A 436 -19.61 33.83 17.53
CA THR A 436 -20.23 32.53 17.87
C THR A 436 -20.96 31.84 16.71
N LYS A 437 -20.43 31.93 15.50
CA LYS A 437 -20.97 31.28 14.30
C LYS A 437 -19.86 30.61 13.48
N PHE A 438 -19.17 29.68 14.08
CA PHE A 438 -18.41 28.68 13.32
C PHE A 438 -18.73 27.29 13.88
N VAL A 439 -19.78 26.71 13.32
CA VAL A 439 -19.95 25.25 13.31
C VAL A 439 -19.16 24.77 12.11
N VAL A 440 -18.08 24.09 12.36
CA VAL A 440 -17.35 23.27 11.37
C VAL A 440 -17.97 21.89 11.36
#